data_6f7767f53d65773592ea2df947c0cad8
#
_entry.id   6f7767f53d65773592ea2df947c0cad8
#
_cell.length_a   1.000
_cell.length_b   1.000
_cell.length_c   1.000
_cell.angle_alpha   90.00
_cell.angle_beta   90.00
_cell.angle_gamma   90.00
#
_symmetry.space_group_name_H-M   'P 1'
#
loop_
_entity.id
_entity.type
_entity.pdbx_description
1 polymer ?
#
loop_
_entity_poly.entity_id
_entity_poly.type
_entity_poly.pdbx_seq_one_letter_code
_entity_poly.pdbx_strand_id
1 'polypeptide(L)'
;GPLSCLALNRITFTRLLGPLQERLAMEMDRREMTLGTLKFSDLDIRQILGVGSFGQVRLAVHTPTDTPYALKSIYKGQVIATNQVEHILNEKKIMQMCSHPFLLRLAAAYQDADTLFMLVELVLGGELFSVLRQQGSFQEPVAAFYGAITASAFEYLHDRQIVYRDLKPENLLLDSVGYLKVIDFGFAKEVASKTWTLCGTPEYLAPEIILNKGHNSCADWWSLGVLIYEMIMGGAPFADDHDPMQIYQKILRGVLPQPKPGQKSMGKDAKGIVDRLLTKEPTERLGCMKHGVDEVKRHAFFSKINWQRLEKKLIQAPYIPSIDDPLDTSNFDQEWEVPENEYKASNNASTAHLFESF
;
A
#
# COMPACT_ATOMS: atom_id res chain seq x y z
N GLY A 1 -10.75 52.51 -2.02
CA GLY A 1 -10.48 52.16 -0.64
C GLY A 1 -9.37 51.12 -0.59
N PRO A 2 -8.60 50.97 0.49
CA PRO A 2 -7.52 49.99 0.56
C PRO A 2 -8.08 48.57 0.47
N LEU A 3 -7.51 47.76 -0.41
CA LEU A 3 -7.79 46.34 -0.53
C LEU A 3 -7.06 45.60 0.64
N SER A 4 -7.80 44.99 1.53
CA SER A 4 -7.25 44.08 2.53
C SER A 4 -7.22 42.66 1.96
N CYS A 5 -6.03 42.11 1.70
CA CYS A 5 -5.87 40.73 1.27
C CYS A 5 -5.43 39.88 2.46
N LEU A 6 -6.14 38.77 2.71
CA LEU A 6 -5.67 37.71 3.61
C LEU A 6 -4.74 36.79 2.78
N ALA A 7 -3.47 36.77 3.12
CA ALA A 7 -2.50 35.84 2.53
C ALA A 7 -2.42 34.57 3.41
N LEU A 8 -2.78 33.44 2.83
CA LEU A 8 -2.51 32.13 3.40
C LEU A 8 -1.19 31.62 2.81
N ASN A 9 -0.27 31.17 3.67
CA ASN A 9 0.90 30.48 3.17
C ASN A 9 0.50 29.09 2.59
N ARG A 10 1.33 28.54 1.69
CA ARG A 10 1.07 27.26 1.00
C ARG A 10 0.75 26.12 1.97
N ILE A 11 1.52 25.99 3.07
CA ILE A 11 1.32 24.92 4.08
C ILE A 11 -0.07 25.03 4.71
N THR A 12 -0.49 26.24 5.09
CA THR A 12 -1.82 26.47 5.68
C THR A 12 -2.93 26.26 4.66
N PHE A 13 -2.72 26.66 3.40
CA PHE A 13 -3.67 26.44 2.30
C PHE A 13 -3.85 24.94 2.03
N THR A 14 -2.76 24.19 1.83
CA THR A 14 -2.80 22.74 1.61
C THR A 14 -3.40 22.00 2.81
N ARG A 15 -3.07 22.42 4.04
CA ARG A 15 -3.62 21.83 5.26
C ARG A 15 -5.14 22.02 5.39
N LEU A 16 -5.65 23.17 5.00
CA LEU A 16 -7.08 23.51 5.13
C LEU A 16 -7.92 23.00 3.95
N LEU A 17 -7.38 23.10 2.74
CA LEU A 17 -8.10 22.80 1.51
C LEU A 17 -7.65 21.52 0.79
N GLY A 18 -6.50 20.95 1.15
CA GLY A 18 -6.00 19.70 0.56
C GLY A 18 -7.04 18.57 0.58
N PRO A 19 -7.67 18.27 1.74
CA PRO A 19 -8.73 17.25 1.79
C PRO A 19 -9.94 17.57 0.91
N LEU A 20 -10.25 18.86 0.68
CA LEU A 20 -11.31 19.27 -0.23
C LEU A 20 -10.89 19.11 -1.70
N GLN A 21 -9.64 19.43 -2.01
CA GLN A 21 -9.09 19.26 -3.38
C GLN A 21 -9.07 17.77 -3.78
N GLU A 22 -8.63 16.87 -2.89
CA GLU A 22 -8.67 15.43 -3.17
C GLU A 22 -10.09 14.89 -3.32
N ARG A 23 -11.04 15.37 -2.50
CA ARG A 23 -12.45 15.01 -2.66
C ARG A 23 -13.03 15.50 -3.97
N LEU A 24 -12.65 16.70 -4.40
CA LEU A 24 -13.04 17.23 -5.70
C LEU A 24 -12.38 16.43 -6.84
N ALA A 25 -11.11 16.07 -6.72
CA ALA A 25 -10.43 15.21 -7.67
C ALA A 25 -11.09 13.83 -7.77
N MET A 26 -11.38 13.16 -6.64
CA MET A 26 -12.12 11.89 -6.61
C MET A 26 -13.52 12.01 -7.26
N GLU A 27 -14.22 13.10 -7.01
CA GLU A 27 -15.54 13.34 -7.60
C GLU A 27 -15.45 13.66 -9.10
N MET A 28 -14.42 14.37 -9.53
CA MET A 28 -14.11 14.61 -10.95
C MET A 28 -13.75 13.30 -11.64
N ASP A 29 -12.85 12.49 -11.09
CA ASP A 29 -12.48 11.18 -11.59
C ASP A 29 -13.70 10.26 -11.71
N ARG A 30 -14.60 10.28 -10.72
CA ARG A 30 -15.86 9.53 -10.75
C ARG A 30 -16.78 10.02 -11.88
N ARG A 31 -16.82 11.31 -12.15
CA ARG A 31 -17.56 11.90 -13.27
C ARG A 31 -16.94 11.54 -14.61
N GLU A 32 -15.61 11.53 -14.71
CA GLU A 32 -14.89 11.12 -15.92
C GLU A 32 -15.09 9.65 -16.24
N MET A 33 -15.08 8.75 -15.25
CA MET A 33 -15.48 7.34 -15.42
C MET A 33 -16.92 7.18 -15.93
N THR A 34 -17.77 8.19 -15.71
CA THR A 34 -19.17 8.21 -16.19
C THR A 34 -19.30 8.91 -17.56
N LEU A 35 -18.32 9.75 -17.96
CA LEU A 35 -18.40 10.61 -19.13
C LEU A 35 -17.55 10.17 -20.34
N GLY A 36 -16.66 9.22 -20.20
CA GLY A 36 -15.85 8.70 -21.31
C GLY A 36 -14.82 7.69 -20.86
N THR A 37 -14.55 6.70 -21.69
CA THR A 37 -13.45 5.76 -21.47
C THR A 37 -12.12 6.47 -21.69
N LEU A 38 -11.24 6.48 -20.67
CA LEU A 38 -9.85 6.92 -20.83
C LEU A 38 -9.21 6.10 -21.96
N LYS A 39 -8.74 6.77 -23.02
CA LYS A 39 -8.08 6.08 -24.13
C LYS A 39 -6.57 6.10 -23.95
N PHE A 40 -5.92 5.01 -24.26
CA PHE A 40 -4.46 4.92 -24.19
C PHE A 40 -3.77 5.97 -25.11
N SER A 41 -4.36 6.29 -26.27
CA SER A 41 -3.88 7.30 -27.20
C SER A 41 -3.86 8.74 -26.65
N ASP A 42 -4.62 8.98 -25.58
CA ASP A 42 -4.77 10.31 -24.98
C ASP A 42 -3.79 10.52 -23.82
N LEU A 43 -2.90 9.54 -23.57
CA LEU A 43 -1.88 9.59 -22.53
C LEU A 43 -0.55 10.11 -23.06
N ASP A 44 -0.07 11.20 -22.47
CA ASP A 44 1.31 11.69 -22.63
C ASP A 44 2.18 10.97 -21.58
N ILE A 45 2.96 9.97 -22.03
CA ILE A 45 3.79 9.13 -21.17
C ILE A 45 5.14 9.79 -20.97
N ARG A 46 5.51 10.05 -19.71
CA ARG A 46 6.69 10.83 -19.33
C ARG A 46 7.74 9.98 -18.64
N GLN A 47 8.45 10.54 -17.64
CA GLN A 47 9.57 9.91 -16.92
C GLN A 47 9.15 8.66 -16.13
N ILE A 48 10.16 7.85 -15.82
CA ILE A 48 10.02 6.65 -14.99
C ILE A 48 9.89 7.07 -13.53
N LEU A 49 8.95 6.45 -12.83
CA LEU A 49 8.71 6.60 -11.39
C LEU A 49 9.24 5.40 -10.60
N GLY A 50 9.39 4.25 -11.25
CA GLY A 50 9.87 3.05 -10.62
C GLY A 50 10.07 1.91 -11.62
N VAL A 51 10.97 0.98 -11.28
CA VAL A 51 11.22 -0.24 -12.03
C VAL A 51 10.96 -1.43 -11.14
N GLY A 52 10.18 -2.38 -11.61
CA GLY A 52 9.85 -3.62 -10.90
C GLY A 52 10.26 -4.88 -11.67
N SER A 53 10.04 -6.03 -11.07
CA SER A 53 10.43 -7.33 -11.64
C SER A 53 9.80 -7.65 -13.00
N PHE A 54 8.63 -7.08 -13.29
CA PHE A 54 7.86 -7.38 -14.51
C PHE A 54 7.78 -6.21 -15.48
N GLY A 55 8.38 -5.07 -15.16
CA GLY A 55 8.30 -3.87 -15.99
C GLY A 55 8.58 -2.59 -15.23
N GLN A 56 7.92 -1.52 -15.61
CA GLN A 56 8.19 -0.18 -15.10
C GLN A 56 6.90 0.60 -14.85
N VAL A 57 6.99 1.60 -13.97
CA VAL A 57 5.94 2.58 -13.71
C VAL A 57 6.41 3.93 -14.24
N ARG A 58 5.57 4.61 -15.02
CA ARG A 58 5.88 5.92 -15.60
C ARG A 58 4.79 6.93 -15.26
N LEU A 59 5.18 8.18 -15.14
CA LEU A 59 4.23 9.29 -15.12
C LEU A 59 3.50 9.35 -16.45
N ALA A 60 2.17 9.48 -16.43
CA ALA A 60 1.35 9.67 -17.62
C ALA A 60 0.36 10.81 -17.36
N VAL A 61 0.18 11.69 -18.31
CA VAL A 61 -0.80 12.78 -18.23
C VAL A 61 -1.89 12.56 -19.27
N HIS A 62 -3.14 12.53 -18.83
CA HIS A 62 -4.28 12.45 -19.74
C HIS A 62 -4.50 13.82 -20.38
N THR A 63 -4.11 13.96 -21.65
CA THR A 63 -4.04 15.26 -22.34
C THR A 63 -5.36 16.01 -22.41
N PRO A 64 -6.54 15.36 -22.58
CA PRO A 64 -7.81 16.11 -22.62
C PRO A 64 -8.22 16.76 -21.29
N THR A 65 -7.77 16.23 -20.14
CA THR A 65 -8.19 16.72 -18.81
C THR A 65 -7.03 17.27 -17.98
N ASP A 66 -5.80 17.19 -18.50
CA ASP A 66 -4.55 17.51 -17.80
C ASP A 66 -4.41 16.79 -16.45
N THR A 67 -4.99 15.58 -16.34
CA THR A 67 -5.00 14.80 -15.12
C THR A 67 -3.81 13.85 -15.11
N PRO A 68 -2.95 13.86 -14.06
CA PRO A 68 -1.81 12.97 -13.95
C PRO A 68 -2.19 11.60 -13.37
N TYR A 69 -1.54 10.57 -13.88
CA TYR A 69 -1.64 9.17 -13.49
C TYR A 69 -0.26 8.52 -13.40
N ALA A 70 -0.20 7.34 -12.80
CA ALA A 70 0.92 6.44 -12.94
C ALA A 70 0.53 5.28 -13.88
N LEU A 71 1.37 5.00 -14.88
CA LEU A 71 1.18 3.93 -15.85
C LEU A 71 2.14 2.78 -15.54
N LYS A 72 1.62 1.69 -14.97
CA LYS A 72 2.36 0.45 -14.71
C LYS A 72 2.36 -0.37 -16.01
N SER A 73 3.52 -0.53 -16.62
CA SER A 73 3.76 -1.35 -17.82
C SER A 73 4.34 -2.69 -17.39
N ILE A 74 3.71 -3.79 -17.81
CA ILE A 74 4.06 -5.16 -17.41
C ILE A 74 4.30 -5.98 -18.67
N TYR A 75 5.49 -6.53 -18.82
CA TYR A 75 5.90 -7.28 -20.01
C TYR A 75 5.39 -8.71 -19.98
N LYS A 76 4.54 -9.08 -20.94
CA LYS A 76 3.89 -10.40 -21.04
C LYS A 76 4.90 -11.54 -21.05
N GLY A 77 6.01 -11.37 -21.79
CA GLY A 77 7.07 -12.37 -21.85
C GLY A 77 7.66 -12.71 -20.48
N GLN A 78 7.94 -11.69 -19.66
CA GLN A 78 8.48 -11.86 -18.31
C GLN A 78 7.47 -12.54 -17.37
N VAL A 79 6.20 -12.14 -17.46
CA VAL A 79 5.11 -12.74 -16.69
C VAL A 79 4.94 -14.23 -17.01
N ILE A 80 5.04 -14.61 -18.29
CA ILE A 80 4.97 -16.00 -18.72
C ILE A 80 6.19 -16.77 -18.25
N ALA A 81 7.41 -16.23 -18.48
CA ALA A 81 8.67 -16.87 -18.10
C ALA A 81 8.75 -17.19 -16.59
N THR A 82 8.15 -16.35 -15.76
CA THR A 82 8.12 -16.49 -14.28
C THR A 82 6.86 -17.16 -13.76
N ASN A 83 5.95 -17.61 -14.66
CA ASN A 83 4.67 -18.25 -14.30
C ASN A 83 3.77 -17.39 -13.38
N GLN A 84 3.68 -16.07 -13.68
CA GLN A 84 2.95 -15.09 -12.86
C GLN A 84 1.64 -14.59 -13.51
N VAL A 85 1.17 -15.23 -14.57
CA VAL A 85 -0.02 -14.81 -15.32
C VAL A 85 -1.24 -14.67 -14.41
N GLU A 86 -1.52 -15.70 -13.61
CA GLU A 86 -2.67 -15.69 -12.68
C GLU A 86 -2.58 -14.55 -11.67
N HIS A 87 -1.38 -14.26 -11.15
CA HIS A 87 -1.16 -13.18 -10.19
C HIS A 87 -1.48 -11.81 -10.79
N ILE A 88 -1.01 -11.52 -12.01
CA ILE A 88 -1.25 -10.24 -12.67
C ILE A 88 -2.75 -10.05 -13.03
N LEU A 89 -3.40 -11.09 -13.52
CA LEU A 89 -4.84 -11.04 -13.81
C LEU A 89 -5.66 -10.82 -12.53
N ASN A 90 -5.27 -11.48 -11.45
CA ASN A 90 -5.92 -11.34 -10.15
C ASN A 90 -5.66 -9.97 -9.52
N GLU A 91 -4.45 -9.42 -9.64
CA GLU A 91 -4.13 -8.04 -9.20
C GLU A 91 -5.08 -7.04 -9.86
N LYS A 92 -5.18 -7.07 -11.20
CA LYS A 92 -6.11 -6.21 -11.94
C LYS A 92 -7.57 -6.40 -11.46
N LYS A 93 -8.03 -7.64 -11.37
CA LYS A 93 -9.40 -7.97 -10.93
C LYS A 93 -9.71 -7.36 -9.56
N ILE A 94 -8.82 -7.56 -8.57
CA ILE A 94 -8.99 -7.03 -7.22
C ILE A 94 -9.01 -5.51 -7.24
N MET A 95 -8.08 -4.87 -7.96
CA MET A 95 -8.06 -3.41 -8.06
C MET A 95 -9.33 -2.84 -8.70
N GLN A 96 -9.92 -3.51 -9.68
CA GLN A 96 -11.20 -3.11 -10.28
C GLN A 96 -12.39 -3.22 -9.31
N MET A 97 -12.36 -4.17 -8.38
CA MET A 97 -13.41 -4.37 -7.38
C MET A 97 -13.30 -3.40 -6.19
N CYS A 98 -12.13 -2.78 -6.00
CA CYS A 98 -11.83 -1.97 -4.82
C CYS A 98 -11.99 -0.47 -5.10
N SER A 99 -12.73 0.21 -4.22
CA SER A 99 -12.84 1.66 -4.16
C SER A 99 -12.83 2.12 -2.71
N HIS A 100 -11.65 2.53 -2.22
CA HIS A 100 -11.46 2.94 -0.83
C HIS A 100 -10.43 4.07 -0.74
N PRO A 101 -10.57 5.07 0.14
CA PRO A 101 -9.66 6.21 0.20
C PRO A 101 -8.19 5.85 0.49
N PHE A 102 -7.94 4.67 1.06
CA PHE A 102 -6.59 4.21 1.44
C PHE A 102 -6.07 3.04 0.59
N LEU A 103 -6.76 2.66 -0.48
CA LEU A 103 -6.28 1.70 -1.46
C LEU A 103 -5.97 2.42 -2.77
N LEU A 104 -4.93 1.97 -3.48
CA LEU A 104 -4.58 2.50 -4.79
C LEU A 104 -5.71 2.20 -5.79
N ARG A 105 -6.16 3.22 -6.50
CA ARG A 105 -7.26 3.11 -7.46
C ARG A 105 -6.74 2.80 -8.86
N LEU A 106 -7.31 1.78 -9.49
CA LEU A 106 -7.14 1.52 -10.91
C LEU A 106 -8.11 2.41 -11.71
N ALA A 107 -7.59 3.24 -12.60
CA ALA A 107 -8.38 4.12 -13.47
C ALA A 107 -8.77 3.42 -14.78
N ALA A 108 -7.82 2.71 -15.41
CA ALA A 108 -8.04 1.95 -16.63
C ALA A 108 -7.01 0.83 -16.78
N ALA A 109 -7.28 -0.13 -17.67
CA ALA A 109 -6.33 -1.14 -18.06
C ALA A 109 -6.33 -1.28 -19.58
N TYR A 110 -5.15 -1.50 -20.16
CA TYR A 110 -4.97 -1.66 -21.60
C TYR A 110 -3.96 -2.78 -21.87
N GLN A 111 -3.92 -3.26 -23.09
CA GLN A 111 -2.88 -4.17 -23.54
C GLN A 111 -2.56 -3.98 -25.02
N ASP A 112 -1.32 -4.22 -25.37
CA ASP A 112 -0.87 -4.41 -26.74
C ASP A 112 -0.36 -5.84 -26.98
N ALA A 113 0.38 -6.06 -28.05
CA ALA A 113 0.92 -7.38 -28.37
C ALA A 113 1.84 -7.90 -27.23
N ASP A 114 2.68 -7.06 -26.63
CA ASP A 114 3.80 -7.46 -25.76
C ASP A 114 3.62 -7.03 -24.31
N THR A 115 2.72 -6.07 -24.04
CA THR A 115 2.65 -5.36 -22.75
C THR A 115 1.21 -5.27 -22.24
N LEU A 116 1.08 -5.43 -20.94
CA LEU A 116 -0.13 -5.08 -20.17
C LEU A 116 0.09 -3.73 -19.49
N PHE A 117 -0.94 -2.89 -19.47
CA PHE A 117 -0.87 -1.56 -18.87
C PHE A 117 -1.97 -1.40 -17.82
N MET A 118 -1.59 -0.98 -16.63
CA MET A 118 -2.52 -0.54 -15.60
C MET A 118 -2.31 0.95 -15.35
N LEU A 119 -3.33 1.76 -15.64
CA LEU A 119 -3.35 3.19 -15.35
C LEU A 119 -3.95 3.36 -13.95
N VAL A 120 -3.14 3.84 -13.00
CA VAL A 120 -3.53 4.01 -11.61
C VAL A 120 -3.44 5.47 -11.19
N GLU A 121 -4.12 5.85 -10.12
CA GLU A 121 -3.96 7.19 -9.55
C GLU A 121 -2.50 7.47 -9.22
N LEU A 122 -2.07 8.72 -9.42
CA LEU A 122 -0.72 9.17 -9.08
C LEU A 122 -0.66 9.52 -7.59
N VAL A 123 0.29 8.92 -6.87
CA VAL A 123 0.53 9.14 -5.44
C VAL A 123 1.95 9.66 -5.27
N LEU A 124 2.14 10.93 -4.93
CA LEU A 124 3.42 11.66 -5.07
C LEU A 124 4.25 11.80 -3.80
N GLY A 125 3.76 11.38 -2.65
CA GLY A 125 4.44 11.63 -1.36
C GLY A 125 5.59 10.68 -1.01
N GLY A 126 5.91 9.73 -1.91
CA GLY A 126 6.94 8.72 -1.69
C GLY A 126 6.51 7.60 -0.74
N GLU A 127 7.44 6.68 -0.47
CA GLU A 127 7.19 5.52 0.38
C GLU A 127 7.24 5.88 1.87
N LEU A 128 6.34 5.27 2.67
CA LEU A 128 6.41 5.36 4.14
C LEU A 128 7.77 4.86 4.67
N PHE A 129 8.34 3.87 3.99
CA PHE A 129 9.63 3.29 4.31
C PHE A 129 10.77 4.32 4.26
N SER A 130 10.81 5.17 3.24
CA SER A 130 11.80 6.23 3.09
C SER A 130 11.71 7.24 4.24
N VAL A 131 10.48 7.65 4.61
CA VAL A 131 10.24 8.55 5.74
C VAL A 131 10.64 7.90 7.07
N LEU A 132 10.30 6.61 7.26
CA LEU A 132 10.66 5.86 8.46
C LEU A 132 12.19 5.73 8.60
N ARG A 133 12.90 5.41 7.52
CA ARG A 133 14.38 5.34 7.51
C ARG A 133 15.01 6.67 7.83
N GLN A 134 14.51 7.76 7.26
CA GLN A 134 15.04 9.11 7.50
C GLN A 134 14.85 9.54 8.96
N GLN A 135 13.72 9.22 9.59
CA GLN A 135 13.42 9.57 10.97
C GLN A 135 13.93 8.54 12.00
N GLY A 136 14.34 7.36 11.53
CA GLY A 136 14.77 6.23 12.36
C GLY A 136 13.63 5.51 13.07
N SER A 137 12.61 6.22 13.54
CA SER A 137 11.40 5.63 14.15
C SER A 137 10.34 6.71 14.36
N PHE A 138 9.07 6.31 14.44
CA PHE A 138 7.97 7.23 14.70
C PHE A 138 7.59 7.29 16.19
N GLN A 139 6.98 8.40 16.60
CA GLN A 139 6.28 8.48 17.87
C GLN A 139 4.98 7.65 17.81
N GLU A 140 4.51 7.13 18.94
CA GLU A 140 3.31 6.30 19.01
C GLU A 140 2.05 6.93 18.39
N PRO A 141 1.77 8.23 18.54
CA PRO A 141 0.63 8.86 17.86
C PRO A 141 0.74 8.82 16.32
N VAL A 142 1.96 8.89 15.78
CA VAL A 142 2.21 8.78 14.33
C VAL A 142 1.97 7.35 13.87
N ALA A 143 2.52 6.37 14.60
CA ALA A 143 2.28 4.96 14.34
C ALA A 143 0.80 4.57 14.48
N ALA A 144 0.07 5.17 15.43
CA ALA A 144 -1.37 4.99 15.58
C ALA A 144 -2.15 5.54 14.39
N PHE A 145 -1.76 6.70 13.86
CA PHE A 145 -2.41 7.28 12.68
C PHE A 145 -2.24 6.38 11.45
N TYR A 146 -1.02 5.97 11.14
CA TYR A 146 -0.76 5.12 9.98
C TYR A 146 -1.26 3.68 10.17
N GLY A 147 -1.17 3.14 11.37
CA GLY A 147 -1.77 1.85 11.71
C GLY A 147 -3.30 1.85 11.58
N ALA A 148 -3.96 2.96 11.93
CA ALA A 148 -5.40 3.09 11.77
C ALA A 148 -5.83 3.16 10.29
N ILE A 149 -5.06 3.85 9.44
CA ILE A 149 -5.29 3.87 7.98
C ILE A 149 -5.21 2.45 7.42
N THR A 150 -4.15 1.71 7.77
CA THR A 150 -3.96 0.32 7.34
C THR A 150 -5.07 -0.59 7.85
N ALA A 151 -5.49 -0.44 9.12
CA ALA A 151 -6.61 -1.21 9.69
C ALA A 151 -7.93 -0.94 8.95
N SER A 152 -8.22 0.32 8.57
CA SER A 152 -9.41 0.68 7.78
C SER A 152 -9.35 0.08 6.36
N ALA A 153 -8.17 0.08 5.73
CA ALA A 153 -7.96 -0.58 4.44
C ALA A 153 -8.20 -2.10 4.52
N PHE A 154 -7.70 -2.75 5.57
CA PHE A 154 -7.92 -4.19 5.80
C PHE A 154 -9.38 -4.52 6.09
N GLU A 155 -10.07 -3.72 6.91
CA GLU A 155 -11.52 -3.88 7.11
C GLU A 155 -12.26 -3.94 5.77
N TYR A 156 -12.02 -2.95 4.89
CA TYR A 156 -12.65 -2.89 3.58
C TYR A 156 -12.36 -4.11 2.70
N LEU A 157 -11.11 -4.62 2.70
CA LEU A 157 -10.72 -5.81 1.96
C LEU A 157 -11.32 -7.09 2.55
N HIS A 158 -11.23 -7.26 3.88
CA HIS A 158 -11.71 -8.45 4.57
C HIS A 158 -13.23 -8.60 4.51
N ASP A 159 -14.00 -7.51 4.53
CA ASP A 159 -15.45 -7.51 4.30
C ASP A 159 -15.82 -8.05 2.91
N ARG A 160 -14.88 -8.01 1.96
CA ARG A 160 -14.99 -8.56 0.60
C ARG A 160 -14.30 -9.91 0.45
N GLN A 161 -13.90 -10.53 1.56
CA GLN A 161 -13.16 -11.79 1.59
C GLN A 161 -11.81 -11.72 0.84
N ILE A 162 -11.22 -10.52 0.71
CA ILE A 162 -9.91 -10.32 0.11
C ILE A 162 -8.87 -10.26 1.23
N VAL A 163 -7.84 -11.10 1.14
CA VAL A 163 -6.65 -11.10 2.00
C VAL A 163 -5.52 -10.44 1.24
N TYR A 164 -4.84 -9.46 1.84
CA TYR A 164 -3.82 -8.64 1.19
C TYR A 164 -2.47 -9.35 1.07
N ARG A 165 -1.94 -9.92 2.16
CA ARG A 165 -0.80 -10.85 2.26
C ARG A 165 0.60 -10.28 2.00
N ASP A 166 0.75 -9.00 1.66
CA ASP A 166 2.07 -8.38 1.47
C ASP A 166 2.18 -6.99 2.09
N LEU A 167 1.72 -6.84 3.34
CA LEU A 167 1.92 -5.60 4.07
C LEU A 167 3.40 -5.43 4.41
N LYS A 168 3.94 -4.26 4.06
CA LYS A 168 5.27 -3.75 4.42
C LYS A 168 5.32 -2.25 4.16
N PRO A 169 6.25 -1.50 4.76
CA PRO A 169 6.30 -0.05 4.58
C PRO A 169 6.53 0.41 3.12
N GLU A 170 7.19 -0.42 2.30
CA GLU A 170 7.43 -0.16 0.86
C GLU A 170 6.13 -0.19 0.04
N ASN A 171 5.14 -0.96 0.48
CA ASN A 171 3.83 -1.04 -0.17
C ASN A 171 2.84 0.02 0.34
N LEU A 172 3.33 1.04 1.04
CA LEU A 172 2.56 2.14 1.60
C LEU A 172 3.11 3.46 1.08
N LEU A 173 2.40 4.07 0.13
CA LEU A 173 2.75 5.40 -0.38
C LEU A 173 2.00 6.49 0.38
N LEU A 174 2.63 7.65 0.52
CA LEU A 174 2.03 8.85 1.06
C LEU A 174 1.38 9.67 -0.06
N ASP A 175 0.14 10.08 0.15
CA ASP A 175 -0.48 11.06 -0.73
C ASP A 175 -0.05 12.49 -0.39
N SER A 176 -0.49 13.46 -1.21
CA SER A 176 -0.09 14.86 -1.08
C SER A 176 -0.49 15.52 0.24
N VAL A 177 -1.42 14.94 1.00
CA VAL A 177 -1.87 15.43 2.31
C VAL A 177 -1.38 14.57 3.46
N GLY A 178 -0.52 13.58 3.19
CA GLY A 178 0.17 12.76 4.19
C GLY A 178 -0.61 11.54 4.66
N TYR A 179 -1.64 11.11 3.94
CA TYR A 179 -2.33 9.85 4.19
C TYR A 179 -1.70 8.70 3.39
N LEU A 180 -1.84 7.48 3.89
CA LEU A 180 -1.33 6.30 3.20
C LEU A 180 -2.29 5.81 2.12
N LYS A 181 -1.68 5.28 1.07
CA LYS A 181 -2.28 4.43 0.06
C LYS A 181 -1.57 3.07 0.08
N VAL A 182 -2.34 2.01 0.29
CA VAL A 182 -1.86 0.64 0.10
C VAL A 182 -1.79 0.38 -1.40
N ILE A 183 -0.61 0.00 -1.85
CA ILE A 183 -0.33 -0.21 -3.27
C ILE A 183 -0.16 -1.68 -3.61
N ASP A 184 0.31 -2.27 -4.45
CA ASP A 184 0.70 -3.65 -4.78
C ASP A 184 -0.29 -4.74 -4.29
N PHE A 185 -1.19 -5.14 -5.18
CA PHE A 185 -2.15 -6.20 -4.94
C PHE A 185 -1.72 -7.55 -5.56
N GLY A 186 -0.45 -7.68 -5.95
CA GLY A 186 0.08 -8.87 -6.62
C GLY A 186 -0.09 -10.16 -5.80
N PHE A 187 -0.05 -10.07 -4.48
CA PHE A 187 -0.33 -11.20 -3.59
C PHE A 187 -1.74 -11.19 -3.00
N ALA A 188 -2.55 -10.16 -3.23
CA ALA A 188 -3.92 -10.14 -2.72
C ALA A 188 -4.76 -11.27 -3.34
N LYS A 189 -5.70 -11.83 -2.57
CA LYS A 189 -6.52 -12.98 -3.03
C LYS A 189 -7.89 -12.97 -2.37
N GLU A 190 -8.92 -13.33 -3.16
CA GLU A 190 -10.23 -13.69 -2.61
C GLU A 190 -10.11 -15.06 -1.89
N VAL A 191 -10.43 -15.09 -0.60
CA VAL A 191 -10.29 -16.28 0.25
C VAL A 191 -11.56 -16.50 1.05
N ALA A 192 -12.39 -17.42 0.63
CA ALA A 192 -13.63 -17.75 1.33
C ALA A 192 -13.40 -18.45 2.68
N SER A 193 -12.33 -19.22 2.83
CA SER A 193 -11.99 -19.89 4.09
C SER A 193 -10.49 -19.84 4.38
N LYS A 194 -9.67 -20.57 3.61
CA LYS A 194 -8.22 -20.63 3.75
C LYS A 194 -7.50 -20.74 2.42
N THR A 195 -6.27 -20.27 2.38
CA THR A 195 -5.30 -20.47 1.30
C THR A 195 -3.97 -20.96 1.87
N TRP A 196 -3.12 -21.61 1.04
CA TRP A 196 -1.87 -22.25 1.46
C TRP A 196 -0.62 -21.71 0.76
N THR A 197 -0.79 -20.75 -0.13
CA THR A 197 0.35 -20.17 -0.89
C THR A 197 1.31 -19.47 0.06
N LEU A 198 2.57 -19.90 0.12
CA LEU A 198 3.62 -19.17 0.83
C LEU A 198 4.02 -17.96 0.00
N CYS A 199 3.64 -16.79 0.43
CA CYS A 199 3.95 -15.51 -0.21
C CYS A 199 4.01 -14.38 0.83
N GLY A 200 4.61 -13.26 0.46
CA GLY A 200 4.82 -12.10 1.32
C GLY A 200 6.27 -11.96 1.75
N THR A 201 6.56 -10.88 2.46
CA THR A 201 7.89 -10.51 2.94
C THR A 201 8.24 -11.31 4.20
N PRO A 202 9.40 -11.97 4.28
CA PRO A 202 9.75 -12.91 5.36
C PRO A 202 9.48 -12.40 6.78
N GLU A 203 9.87 -11.16 7.10
CA GLU A 203 9.74 -10.55 8.43
C GLU A 203 8.29 -10.30 8.84
N TYR A 204 7.37 -10.25 7.86
CA TYR A 204 5.96 -9.96 8.03
C TYR A 204 5.06 -11.20 8.01
N LEU A 205 5.65 -12.38 7.71
CA LEU A 205 4.88 -13.64 7.62
C LEU A 205 4.29 -14.05 8.96
N ALA A 206 3.03 -14.42 8.94
CA ALA A 206 2.37 -15.00 10.11
C ALA A 206 2.82 -16.47 10.34
N PRO A 207 2.87 -16.94 11.61
CA PRO A 207 3.32 -18.30 11.94
C PRO A 207 2.58 -19.41 11.18
N GLU A 208 1.27 -19.26 10.96
CA GLU A 208 0.44 -20.23 10.24
C GLU A 208 0.81 -20.34 8.76
N ILE A 209 1.37 -19.28 8.15
CA ILE A 209 1.87 -19.31 6.76
C ILE A 209 3.16 -20.14 6.71
N ILE A 210 4.10 -19.88 7.61
CA ILE A 210 5.38 -20.60 7.71
C ILE A 210 5.14 -22.09 7.99
N LEU A 211 4.17 -22.40 8.84
CA LEU A 211 3.81 -23.77 9.22
C LEU A 211 2.92 -24.49 8.19
N ASN A 212 2.56 -23.81 7.10
CA ASN A 212 1.65 -24.32 6.05
C ASN A 212 0.32 -24.91 6.62
N LYS A 213 -0.26 -24.23 7.63
CA LYS A 213 -1.53 -24.64 8.27
C LYS A 213 -2.77 -24.07 7.55
N GLY A 214 -2.55 -23.39 6.42
CA GLY A 214 -3.57 -22.60 5.75
C GLY A 214 -3.88 -21.32 6.51
N HIS A 215 -4.01 -20.21 5.79
CA HIS A 215 -4.21 -18.87 6.35
C HIS A 215 -5.38 -18.14 5.68
N ASN A 216 -5.86 -17.10 6.33
CA ASN A 216 -6.91 -16.21 5.88
C ASN A 216 -6.56 -14.75 6.28
N SER A 217 -7.56 -13.87 6.37
CA SER A 217 -7.42 -12.47 6.76
C SER A 217 -6.70 -12.25 8.11
N CYS A 218 -6.63 -13.27 8.97
CA CYS A 218 -5.88 -13.19 10.22
C CYS A 218 -4.38 -12.97 10.01
N ALA A 219 -3.83 -13.37 8.88
CA ALA A 219 -2.43 -13.12 8.55
C ALA A 219 -2.14 -11.62 8.37
N ASP A 220 -3.08 -10.85 7.82
CA ASP A 220 -2.93 -9.40 7.65
C ASP A 220 -2.92 -8.67 9.01
N TRP A 221 -3.67 -9.14 10.01
CA TRP A 221 -3.61 -8.58 11.36
C TRP A 221 -2.26 -8.84 12.04
N TRP A 222 -1.64 -9.99 11.81
CA TRP A 222 -0.26 -10.23 12.24
C TRP A 222 0.70 -9.23 11.60
N SER A 223 0.64 -9.07 10.28
CA SER A 223 1.53 -8.14 9.57
C SER A 223 1.32 -6.68 9.99
N LEU A 224 0.08 -6.27 10.35
CA LEU A 224 -0.19 -4.97 10.97
C LEU A 224 0.54 -4.83 12.32
N GLY A 225 0.59 -5.89 13.13
CA GLY A 225 1.35 -5.92 14.38
C GLY A 225 2.84 -5.71 14.16
N VAL A 226 3.42 -6.36 13.13
CA VAL A 226 4.81 -6.13 12.71
C VAL A 226 5.03 -4.68 12.27
N LEU A 227 4.15 -4.14 11.44
CA LEU A 227 4.22 -2.76 10.95
C LEU A 227 4.19 -1.74 12.11
N ILE A 228 3.27 -1.88 13.06
CA ILE A 228 3.19 -0.98 14.22
C ILE A 228 4.45 -1.06 15.07
N TYR A 229 4.96 -2.27 15.30
CA TYR A 229 6.23 -2.46 16.00
C TYR A 229 7.38 -1.76 15.26
N GLU A 230 7.53 -2.00 13.96
CA GLU A 230 8.59 -1.41 13.16
C GLU A 230 8.51 0.11 13.12
N MET A 231 7.36 0.69 12.93
CA MET A 231 7.17 2.14 12.97
C MET A 231 7.64 2.74 14.31
N ILE A 232 7.37 2.08 15.43
CA ILE A 232 7.72 2.60 16.76
C ILE A 232 9.18 2.32 17.09
N MET A 233 9.69 1.14 16.81
CA MET A 233 11.02 0.70 17.22
C MET A 233 12.11 0.99 16.19
N GLY A 234 11.75 1.25 14.91
CA GLY A 234 12.67 1.56 13.82
C GLY A 234 13.16 0.34 13.03
N GLY A 235 12.64 -0.85 13.33
CA GLY A 235 12.94 -2.08 12.60
C GLY A 235 11.97 -3.20 12.95
N ALA A 236 11.83 -4.17 12.06
CA ALA A 236 10.92 -5.30 12.25
C ALA A 236 11.33 -6.20 13.44
N PRO A 237 10.37 -6.73 14.22
CA PRO A 237 10.66 -7.44 15.47
C PRO A 237 11.43 -8.74 15.28
N PHE A 238 11.33 -9.36 14.11
CA PHE A 238 11.91 -10.68 13.82
C PHE A 238 13.04 -10.62 12.79
N ALA A 239 13.47 -9.41 12.38
CA ALA A 239 14.52 -9.23 11.39
C ALA A 239 15.82 -9.99 11.76
N ASP A 240 16.53 -10.45 10.73
CA ASP A 240 17.84 -11.04 10.81
C ASP A 240 18.63 -10.72 9.54
N ASP A 241 19.79 -10.11 9.69
CA ASP A 241 20.58 -9.62 8.56
C ASP A 241 21.38 -10.73 7.84
N HIS A 242 21.40 -11.94 8.40
CA HIS A 242 22.33 -12.99 7.97
C HIS A 242 21.64 -14.25 7.42
N ASP A 243 20.45 -14.60 7.92
CA ASP A 243 19.81 -15.86 7.57
C ASP A 243 18.28 -15.77 7.60
N PRO A 244 17.59 -15.86 6.45
CA PRO A 244 16.13 -15.89 6.38
C PRO A 244 15.50 -17.00 7.24
N MET A 245 16.17 -18.13 7.45
CA MET A 245 15.67 -19.20 8.32
C MET A 245 15.63 -18.79 9.78
N GLN A 246 16.51 -17.88 10.22
CA GLN A 246 16.47 -17.33 11.56
C GLN A 246 15.24 -16.45 11.78
N ILE A 247 14.80 -15.71 10.74
CA ILE A 247 13.55 -14.95 10.77
C ILE A 247 12.39 -15.87 11.08
N TYR A 248 12.24 -16.98 10.34
CA TYR A 248 11.17 -17.96 10.58
C TYR A 248 11.23 -18.56 11.99
N GLN A 249 12.41 -18.90 12.47
CA GLN A 249 12.57 -19.42 13.83
C GLN A 249 12.17 -18.40 14.91
N LYS A 250 12.52 -17.11 14.73
CA LYS A 250 12.13 -16.03 15.64
C LYS A 250 10.61 -15.84 15.65
N ILE A 251 9.97 -15.84 14.47
CA ILE A 251 8.52 -15.76 14.32
C ILE A 251 7.82 -16.93 15.03
N LEU A 252 8.30 -18.15 14.80
CA LEU A 252 7.71 -19.36 15.41
C LEU A 252 7.91 -19.41 16.93
N ARG A 253 9.00 -18.85 17.46
CA ARG A 253 9.17 -18.65 18.90
C ARG A 253 8.16 -17.62 19.43
N GLY A 254 7.91 -16.54 18.67
CA GLY A 254 6.94 -15.51 19.03
C GLY A 254 7.35 -14.65 20.21
N VAL A 255 8.65 -14.53 20.47
CA VAL A 255 9.18 -13.72 21.57
C VAL A 255 9.69 -12.40 20.99
N LEU A 256 9.04 -11.31 21.37
CA LEU A 256 9.46 -9.98 20.97
C LEU A 256 10.76 -9.57 21.64
N PRO A 257 11.67 -8.88 20.92
CA PRO A 257 12.89 -8.34 21.50
C PRO A 257 12.57 -7.43 22.68
N GLN A 258 13.29 -7.62 23.80
CA GLN A 258 13.17 -6.73 24.94
C GLN A 258 14.16 -5.58 24.78
N PRO A 259 13.72 -4.31 24.95
CA PRO A 259 14.63 -3.18 24.85
C PRO A 259 15.66 -3.24 25.99
N LYS A 260 16.93 -2.99 25.66
CA LYS A 260 18.00 -2.87 26.66
C LYS A 260 17.83 -1.56 27.47
N PRO A 261 18.37 -1.48 28.70
CA PRO A 261 18.35 -0.24 29.45
C PRO A 261 18.88 0.94 28.64
N GLY A 262 18.11 2.03 28.57
CA GLY A 262 18.45 3.23 27.79
C GLY A 262 18.05 3.17 26.30
N GLN A 263 17.50 2.08 25.81
CA GLN A 263 16.91 2.01 24.48
C GLN A 263 15.43 2.44 24.48
N LYS A 264 14.93 2.81 23.30
CA LYS A 264 13.51 3.13 23.09
C LYS A 264 12.63 1.94 23.49
N SER A 265 11.55 2.20 24.18
CA SER A 265 10.56 1.21 24.57
C SER A 265 9.17 1.68 24.18
N MET A 266 8.28 0.73 23.91
CA MET A 266 6.86 1.02 23.66
C MET A 266 6.13 1.33 24.98
N GLY A 267 5.23 2.30 24.93
CA GLY A 267 4.28 2.56 26.02
C GLY A 267 3.29 1.39 26.18
N LYS A 268 2.53 1.42 27.27
CA LYS A 268 1.60 0.33 27.63
C LYS A 268 0.62 -0.01 26.52
N ASP A 269 0.01 0.99 25.90
CA ASP A 269 -1.04 0.78 24.90
C ASP A 269 -0.47 0.30 23.56
N ALA A 270 0.70 0.82 23.16
CA ALA A 270 1.42 0.36 21.98
C ALA A 270 1.91 -1.08 22.14
N LYS A 271 2.50 -1.41 23.30
CA LYS A 271 2.88 -2.79 23.61
C LYS A 271 1.66 -3.71 23.63
N GLY A 272 0.56 -3.26 24.21
CA GLY A 272 -0.68 -4.06 24.31
C GLY A 272 -1.26 -4.44 22.96
N ILE A 273 -1.31 -3.50 21.99
CA ILE A 273 -1.83 -3.81 20.66
C ILE A 273 -0.88 -4.73 19.88
N VAL A 274 0.43 -4.48 19.96
CA VAL A 274 1.45 -5.32 19.31
C VAL A 274 1.40 -6.75 19.85
N ASP A 275 1.40 -6.95 21.16
CA ASP A 275 1.33 -8.29 21.79
C ASP A 275 0.07 -9.05 21.33
N ARG A 276 -1.09 -8.36 21.21
CA ARG A 276 -2.35 -8.99 20.81
C ARG A 276 -2.45 -9.26 19.30
N LEU A 277 -1.86 -8.42 18.47
CA LEU A 277 -1.78 -8.65 17.01
C LEU A 277 -0.75 -9.74 16.69
N LEU A 278 0.37 -9.82 17.44
CA LEU A 278 1.40 -10.83 17.30
C LEU A 278 1.12 -12.09 18.15
N THR A 279 -0.15 -12.39 18.38
CA THR A 279 -0.58 -13.66 18.98
C THR A 279 -0.45 -14.78 17.95
N LYS A 280 0.30 -15.84 18.28
CA LYS A 280 0.62 -16.93 17.34
C LYS A 280 -0.61 -17.73 16.89
N GLU A 281 -1.52 -17.98 17.81
CA GLU A 281 -2.75 -18.70 17.50
C GLU A 281 -3.75 -17.73 16.83
N PRO A 282 -4.13 -17.97 15.55
CA PRO A 282 -5.00 -17.04 14.83
C PRO A 282 -6.35 -16.81 15.50
N THR A 283 -6.91 -17.81 16.16
CA THR A 283 -8.23 -17.73 16.84
C THR A 283 -8.23 -16.84 18.08
N GLU A 284 -7.06 -16.55 18.64
CA GLU A 284 -6.86 -15.67 19.80
C GLU A 284 -6.28 -14.30 19.41
N ARG A 285 -5.90 -14.13 18.12
CA ARG A 285 -5.30 -12.92 17.59
C ARG A 285 -6.32 -11.80 17.51
N LEU A 286 -5.91 -10.58 17.90
CA LEU A 286 -6.75 -9.38 17.77
C LEU A 286 -7.18 -9.17 16.29
N GLY A 287 -8.45 -8.91 16.05
CA GLY A 287 -9.04 -8.79 14.72
C GLY A 287 -9.56 -10.11 14.14
N CYS A 288 -9.29 -11.26 14.79
CA CYS A 288 -9.73 -12.58 14.33
C CYS A 288 -10.78 -13.23 15.25
N MET A 289 -11.04 -12.63 16.40
CA MET A 289 -12.03 -13.10 17.36
C MET A 289 -13.45 -12.66 16.96
N LYS A 290 -14.41 -12.94 17.82
CA LYS A 290 -15.85 -12.76 17.57
C LYS A 290 -16.27 -11.41 16.98
N HIS A 291 -15.63 -10.33 17.42
CA HIS A 291 -15.97 -8.96 16.99
C HIS A 291 -15.05 -8.43 15.87
N GLY A 292 -14.14 -9.26 15.36
CA GLY A 292 -13.30 -8.93 14.20
C GLY A 292 -12.57 -7.59 14.36
N VAL A 293 -12.62 -6.78 13.32
CA VAL A 293 -11.96 -5.46 13.26
C VAL A 293 -12.41 -4.49 14.36
N ASP A 294 -13.62 -4.61 14.86
CA ASP A 294 -14.13 -3.76 15.95
C ASP A 294 -13.25 -3.86 17.21
N GLU A 295 -12.66 -5.01 17.47
CA GLU A 295 -11.74 -5.18 18.60
C GLU A 295 -10.42 -4.44 18.39
N VAL A 296 -9.94 -4.38 17.15
CA VAL A 296 -8.78 -3.58 16.77
C VAL A 296 -9.08 -2.10 16.94
N LYS A 297 -10.20 -1.65 16.39
CA LYS A 297 -10.62 -0.23 16.42
C LYS A 297 -10.84 0.30 17.84
N ARG A 298 -11.32 -0.54 18.76
CA ARG A 298 -11.59 -0.18 20.16
C ARG A 298 -10.37 -0.31 21.07
N HIS A 299 -9.24 -0.80 20.57
CA HIS A 299 -8.04 -0.92 21.40
C HIS A 299 -7.54 0.45 21.87
N ALA A 300 -7.03 0.54 23.11
CA ALA A 300 -6.57 1.78 23.73
C ALA A 300 -5.53 2.55 22.89
N PHE A 301 -4.70 1.85 22.12
CA PHE A 301 -3.74 2.44 21.19
C PHE A 301 -4.39 3.38 20.15
N PHE A 302 -5.60 3.06 19.71
CA PHE A 302 -6.38 3.85 18.76
C PHE A 302 -7.40 4.79 19.38
N SER A 303 -7.40 4.94 20.70
CA SER A 303 -8.44 5.72 21.45
C SER A 303 -8.57 7.18 21.00
N LYS A 304 -7.52 7.77 20.43
CA LYS A 304 -7.53 9.15 19.91
C LYS A 304 -7.94 9.24 18.43
N ILE A 305 -8.17 8.13 17.76
CA ILE A 305 -8.54 8.09 16.35
C ILE A 305 -10.08 8.19 16.22
N ASN A 306 -10.53 9.20 15.51
CA ASN A 306 -11.92 9.27 15.05
C ASN A 306 -11.98 8.61 13.65
N TRP A 307 -12.46 7.39 13.60
CA TRP A 307 -12.49 6.56 12.39
C TRP A 307 -13.25 7.20 11.22
N GLN A 308 -14.42 7.81 11.50
CA GLN A 308 -15.20 8.48 10.45
C GLN A 308 -14.49 9.70 9.87
N ARG A 309 -13.77 10.46 10.71
CA ARG A 309 -12.96 11.59 10.24
C ARG A 309 -11.71 11.12 9.52
N LEU A 310 -11.12 9.98 9.94
CA LEU A 310 -9.96 9.38 9.28
C LEU A 310 -10.31 9.02 7.83
N GLU A 311 -11.37 8.25 7.61
CA GLU A 311 -11.82 7.82 6.28
C GLU A 311 -12.17 8.99 5.35
N LYS A 312 -12.67 10.09 5.92
CA LYS A 312 -12.94 11.33 5.19
C LYS A 312 -11.71 12.23 5.02
N LYS A 313 -10.54 11.78 5.46
CA LYS A 313 -9.28 12.55 5.47
C LYS A 313 -9.42 13.91 6.18
N LEU A 314 -10.18 13.96 7.28
CA LEU A 314 -10.45 15.18 8.08
C LEU A 314 -9.57 15.28 9.35
N ILE A 315 -8.64 14.35 9.55
CA ILE A 315 -7.62 14.40 10.59
C ILE A 315 -6.35 14.97 9.94
N GLN A 316 -5.69 15.89 10.62
CA GLN A 316 -4.39 16.38 10.13
C GLN A 316 -3.37 15.24 10.18
N ALA A 317 -2.76 14.90 9.05
CA ALA A 317 -1.68 13.92 9.00
C ALA A 317 -0.45 14.40 9.79
N PRO A 318 0.24 13.50 10.48
CA PRO A 318 1.41 13.86 11.29
C PRO A 318 2.63 14.25 10.46
N TYR A 319 2.69 13.82 9.22
CA TYR A 319 3.70 14.16 8.23
C TYR A 319 3.02 14.53 6.91
N ILE A 320 3.47 15.60 6.30
CA ILE A 320 3.00 16.06 4.98
C ILE A 320 4.22 16.10 4.08
N PRO A 321 4.25 15.32 2.98
CA PRO A 321 5.37 15.33 2.05
C PRO A 321 5.52 16.69 1.36
N SER A 322 6.75 17.07 0.99
CA SER A 322 6.99 18.25 0.15
C SER A 322 6.71 17.87 -1.29
N ILE A 323 5.74 18.55 -1.89
CA ILE A 323 5.35 18.37 -3.29
C ILE A 323 5.14 19.76 -3.87
N ASP A 324 5.94 20.11 -4.89
CA ASP A 324 5.96 21.47 -5.43
C ASP A 324 4.85 21.72 -6.44
N ASP A 325 4.46 20.74 -7.22
CA ASP A 325 3.35 20.80 -8.17
C ASP A 325 2.73 19.39 -8.40
N PRO A 326 1.59 19.26 -9.11
CA PRO A 326 0.92 17.98 -9.34
C PRO A 326 1.73 16.94 -10.14
N LEU A 327 2.87 17.32 -10.73
CA LEU A 327 3.76 16.46 -11.50
C LEU A 327 5.13 16.29 -10.82
N ASP A 328 5.27 16.79 -9.59
CA ASP A 328 6.51 16.73 -8.84
C ASP A 328 6.83 15.29 -8.42
N THR A 329 7.84 14.72 -9.03
CA THR A 329 8.31 13.35 -8.77
C THR A 329 9.57 13.30 -7.90
N SER A 330 9.92 14.38 -7.20
CA SER A 330 11.15 14.49 -6.39
C SER A 330 11.21 13.50 -5.21
N ASN A 331 10.05 12.97 -4.77
CA ASN A 331 9.98 11.94 -3.73
C ASN A 331 10.20 10.50 -4.26
N PHE A 332 10.50 10.34 -5.57
CA PHE A 332 10.89 9.07 -6.17
C PHE A 332 12.35 9.11 -6.59
N ASP A 333 12.98 7.95 -6.70
CA ASP A 333 14.32 7.85 -7.23
C ASP A 333 14.40 8.42 -8.65
N GLN A 334 15.45 9.18 -8.95
CA GLN A 334 15.59 9.86 -10.24
C GLN A 334 16.44 9.06 -11.25
N GLU A 335 17.21 8.09 -10.76
CA GLU A 335 18.12 7.28 -11.57
C GLU A 335 17.62 5.83 -11.60
N TRP A 336 17.13 5.39 -12.76
CA TRP A 336 16.69 4.02 -12.98
C TRP A 336 17.52 3.39 -14.09
N GLU A 337 18.22 2.30 -13.79
CA GLU A 337 18.78 1.41 -14.82
C GLU A 337 17.63 0.62 -15.46
N VAL A 338 17.28 0.96 -16.69
CA VAL A 338 16.31 0.20 -17.48
C VAL A 338 17.07 -0.85 -18.27
N PRO A 339 16.85 -2.13 -18.04
CA PRO A 339 17.42 -3.17 -18.91
C PRO A 339 16.80 -3.07 -20.31
N GLU A 340 17.51 -2.45 -21.24
CA GLU A 340 16.97 -2.12 -22.58
C GLU A 340 16.53 -3.32 -23.43
N ASN A 341 16.93 -4.54 -23.11
CA ASN A 341 16.72 -5.70 -23.99
C ASN A 341 16.22 -6.99 -23.32
N GLU A 342 16.10 -7.08 -22.01
CA GLU A 342 15.70 -8.33 -21.35
C GLU A 342 14.19 -8.65 -21.46
N TYR A 343 13.36 -7.66 -21.75
CA TYR A 343 11.91 -7.80 -21.72
C TYR A 343 11.24 -8.11 -23.06
N LYS A 344 12.02 -8.10 -24.16
CA LYS A 344 11.52 -8.49 -25.49
C LYS A 344 11.64 -9.99 -25.70
N ALA A 345 10.99 -10.78 -24.82
CA ALA A 345 10.83 -12.20 -25.11
C ALA A 345 9.79 -12.37 -26.23
N SER A 346 10.17 -13.17 -27.22
CA SER A 346 9.40 -13.46 -28.42
C SER A 346 7.92 -13.73 -28.12
N ASN A 347 7.07 -12.88 -28.68
CA ASN A 347 5.63 -13.13 -28.76
C ASN A 347 5.38 -14.40 -29.56
N ASN A 348 5.08 -15.49 -28.91
CA ASN A 348 4.47 -16.63 -29.57
C ASN A 348 2.95 -16.38 -29.62
N ALA A 349 2.37 -16.31 -30.80
CA ALA A 349 0.92 -16.20 -31.01
C ALA A 349 0.11 -17.25 -30.19
N SER A 350 0.77 -18.31 -29.73
CA SER A 350 0.19 -19.35 -28.88
C SER A 350 -0.13 -18.91 -27.44
N THR A 351 0.37 -17.76 -26.95
CA THR A 351 0.19 -17.30 -25.56
C THR A 351 -0.74 -16.10 -25.42
N ALA A 352 -1.23 -15.54 -26.53
CA ALA A 352 -2.13 -14.39 -26.52
C ALA A 352 -3.42 -14.65 -25.73
N HIS A 353 -3.93 -15.88 -25.78
CA HIS A 353 -5.16 -16.29 -25.05
C HIS A 353 -5.02 -16.20 -23.52
N LEU A 354 -3.81 -16.23 -22.96
CA LEU A 354 -3.56 -16.13 -21.51
C LEU A 354 -4.01 -14.78 -20.91
N PHE A 355 -4.09 -13.74 -21.72
CA PHE A 355 -4.39 -12.37 -21.30
C PHE A 355 -5.72 -11.83 -21.87
N GLU A 356 -6.59 -12.67 -22.44
CA GLU A 356 -7.87 -12.23 -23.01
C GLU A 356 -8.78 -11.53 -21.99
N SER A 357 -8.66 -11.88 -20.71
CA SER A 357 -9.43 -11.27 -19.62
C SER A 357 -8.78 -10.00 -19.01
N PHE A 358 -7.64 -9.58 -19.56
CA PHE A 358 -6.94 -8.40 -19.03
C PHE A 358 -7.52 -7.07 -19.52
#